data_f90ac4ae73c8be09396dbe4a8d8c25b0
#
_entry.id   f90ac4ae73c8be09396dbe4a8d8c25b0
#
_cell.length_a   1.000
_cell.length_b   1.000
_cell.length_c   1.000
_cell.angle_alpha   90.00
_cell.angle_beta   90.00
_cell.angle_gamma   90.00
#
_symmetry.space_group_name_H-M   'P 1'
#
loop_
_entity.id
_entity.type
_entity.pdbx_description
1 polymer ?
#
loop_
_entity_poly.entity_id
_entity_poly.type
_entity_poly.pdbx_seq_one_letter_code
_entity_poly.pdbx_strand_id
1 'polypeptide(L)'
;VMVIIAGSALAVRHRHKLKELLSYLISTGAVAVATFALICGYMIVEMVAGPNHSVGAIIPPASLQGLHADLLGFVTPTSNQILAPHVLAHLGNEMVANNLSENGTYLGLPLVILLVLFVRWLRNDPVVRVFAGMALAAVLISLGPTLTIGTINTHIPLPEAVFAHLPLLDNTIPARYDLYVLLFVSMILAIGIDRLWQRRSSTSLINETWRSRLGPLGTDARWARRARVGLVAGVAIASLLPTIPFRSQVPYWPRTLTGIIRQVVPPGSVVLSYPYPTPLHDDAMLWAAEAGVNYRLLGGYANIRFDNAGHRWPPLLSPPYVQELLGYTKTGDRWPAPGKLEPADLTALHVFLARYNVGAVVWWSGGHDPIPAYHYLALALGPPSFRAHRVAIWLPVNGHWRSPHDEP
;
A
#
# COMPACT_ATOMS: atom_id res chain seq x y z
N VAL A 1 -0.83 16.25 -8.71
CA VAL A 1 0.39 16.97 -8.34
C VAL A 1 1.40 16.91 -9.48
N MET A 2 1.87 15.73 -9.93
CA MET A 2 2.90 15.61 -10.98
C MET A 2 2.53 16.30 -12.30
N VAL A 3 1.28 16.20 -12.75
CA VAL A 3 0.78 16.90 -13.96
C VAL A 3 0.86 18.42 -13.79
N ILE A 4 0.53 18.92 -12.59
CA ILE A 4 0.60 20.36 -12.30
C ILE A 4 2.06 20.83 -12.33
N ILE A 5 2.98 20.09 -11.71
CA ILE A 5 4.42 20.41 -11.73
C ILE A 5 4.96 20.42 -13.17
N ALA A 6 4.66 19.37 -13.94
CA ALA A 6 5.09 19.27 -15.34
C ALA A 6 4.47 20.38 -16.19
N GLY A 7 3.17 20.64 -16.05
CA GLY A 7 2.46 21.71 -16.74
C GLY A 7 3.02 23.07 -16.41
N SER A 8 3.30 23.37 -15.14
CA SER A 8 3.92 24.63 -14.70
C SER A 8 5.33 24.80 -15.26
N ALA A 9 6.15 23.76 -15.25
CA ALA A 9 7.50 23.80 -15.82
C ALA A 9 7.47 24.05 -17.35
N LEU A 10 6.54 23.41 -18.07
CA LEU A 10 6.34 23.64 -19.50
C LEU A 10 5.79 25.05 -19.78
N ALA A 11 4.86 25.54 -18.98
CA ALA A 11 4.31 26.88 -19.11
C ALA A 11 5.36 27.98 -18.93
N VAL A 12 6.21 27.85 -17.89
CA VAL A 12 7.33 28.78 -17.66
C VAL A 12 8.32 28.74 -18.86
N ARG A 13 8.61 27.57 -19.37
CA ARG A 13 9.53 27.38 -20.50
C ARG A 13 9.00 27.99 -21.81
N HIS A 14 7.69 27.86 -22.05
CA HIS A 14 7.04 28.26 -23.30
C HIS A 14 6.13 29.48 -23.13
N ARG A 15 6.44 30.34 -22.16
CA ARG A 15 5.62 31.52 -21.78
C ARG A 15 5.22 32.39 -22.98
N HIS A 16 6.06 32.48 -24.00
CA HIS A 16 5.74 33.27 -25.21
C HIS A 16 4.65 32.67 -26.08
N LYS A 17 4.50 31.33 -26.06
CA LYS A 17 3.45 30.62 -26.81
C LYS A 17 2.16 30.42 -26.00
N LEU A 18 2.17 30.70 -24.70
CA LEU A 18 1.02 30.49 -23.84
C LEU A 18 -0.20 31.30 -24.28
N LYS A 19 0.02 32.55 -24.72
CA LYS A 19 -1.09 33.40 -25.20
C LYS A 19 -1.76 32.84 -26.47
N GLU A 20 -1.00 32.28 -27.38
CA GLU A 20 -1.48 31.65 -28.62
C GLU A 20 -2.20 30.32 -28.36
N LEU A 21 -1.72 29.56 -27.37
CA LEU A 21 -2.29 28.26 -27.02
C LEU A 21 -3.42 28.35 -25.98
N LEU A 22 -3.65 29.54 -25.38
CA LEU A 22 -4.56 29.68 -24.25
C LEU A 22 -5.99 29.28 -24.62
N SER A 23 -6.51 29.71 -25.75
CA SER A 23 -7.86 29.37 -26.23
C SER A 23 -8.00 27.85 -26.46
N TYR A 24 -6.97 27.24 -27.04
CA TYR A 24 -6.93 25.81 -27.25
C TYR A 24 -6.86 25.04 -25.92
N LEU A 25 -6.03 25.49 -24.99
CA LEU A 25 -5.93 24.88 -23.66
C LEU A 25 -7.23 24.99 -22.85
N ILE A 26 -7.90 26.16 -22.94
CA ILE A 26 -9.18 26.35 -22.27
C ILE A 26 -10.26 25.45 -22.89
N SER A 27 -10.36 25.43 -24.23
CA SER A 27 -11.40 24.61 -24.90
C SER A 27 -11.17 23.11 -24.66
N THR A 28 -9.92 22.65 -24.79
CA THR A 28 -9.55 21.24 -24.55
C THR A 28 -9.75 20.88 -23.06
N GLY A 29 -9.38 21.79 -22.16
CA GLY A 29 -9.59 21.62 -20.72
C GLY A 29 -11.07 21.55 -20.36
N ALA A 30 -11.90 22.40 -20.95
CA ALA A 30 -13.35 22.38 -20.74
C ALA A 30 -13.97 21.06 -21.23
N VAL A 31 -13.57 20.56 -22.40
CA VAL A 31 -14.03 19.27 -22.91
C VAL A 31 -13.57 18.14 -21.99
N ALA A 32 -12.31 18.15 -21.54
CA ALA A 32 -11.80 17.15 -20.62
C ALA A 32 -12.56 17.14 -19.28
N VAL A 33 -12.81 18.31 -18.69
CA VAL A 33 -13.59 18.44 -17.45
C VAL A 33 -15.04 17.98 -17.65
N ALA A 34 -15.67 18.36 -18.76
CA ALA A 34 -17.04 17.93 -19.05
C ALA A 34 -17.11 16.39 -19.23
N THR A 35 -16.18 15.81 -19.97
CA THR A 35 -16.09 14.36 -20.15
C THR A 35 -15.84 13.64 -18.83
N PHE A 36 -14.92 14.15 -18.02
CA PHE A 36 -14.65 13.62 -16.69
C PHE A 36 -15.88 13.70 -15.78
N ALA A 37 -16.56 14.85 -15.76
CA ALA A 37 -17.79 15.03 -14.98
C ALA A 37 -18.92 14.10 -15.46
N LEU A 38 -19.03 13.86 -16.77
CA LEU A 38 -20.03 12.94 -17.31
C LEU A 38 -19.76 11.48 -16.89
N ILE A 39 -18.49 11.05 -16.91
CA ILE A 39 -18.11 9.67 -16.61
C ILE A 39 -18.05 9.44 -15.09
N CYS A 40 -17.43 10.35 -14.35
CA CYS A 40 -17.14 10.20 -12.93
C CYS A 40 -18.09 10.97 -12.00
N GLY A 41 -18.95 11.83 -12.54
CA GLY A 41 -19.77 12.75 -11.77
C GLY A 41 -20.67 12.06 -10.76
N TYR A 42 -21.32 10.97 -11.14
CA TYR A 42 -22.13 10.16 -10.21
C TYR A 42 -21.28 9.64 -9.03
N MET A 43 -20.11 9.07 -9.30
CA MET A 43 -19.21 8.57 -8.27
C MET A 43 -18.74 9.67 -7.34
N ILE A 44 -18.44 10.86 -7.89
CA ILE A 44 -18.02 12.02 -7.10
C ILE A 44 -19.16 12.52 -6.22
N VAL A 45 -20.37 12.61 -6.75
CA VAL A 45 -21.55 13.01 -5.97
C VAL A 45 -21.82 12.03 -4.82
N GLU A 46 -21.78 10.72 -5.08
CA GLU A 46 -21.91 9.71 -4.03
C GLU A 46 -20.81 9.81 -2.98
N MET A 47 -19.58 10.08 -3.40
CA MET A 47 -18.45 10.21 -2.48
C MET A 47 -18.54 11.46 -1.59
N VAL A 48 -19.05 12.57 -2.11
CA VAL A 48 -19.08 13.88 -1.42
C VAL A 48 -20.39 14.12 -0.66
N ALA A 49 -21.52 13.69 -1.22
CA ALA A 49 -22.86 13.99 -0.71
C ALA A 49 -23.79 12.78 -0.65
N GLY A 50 -23.34 11.60 -1.03
CA GLY A 50 -24.13 10.37 -0.99
C GLY A 50 -24.47 9.92 0.43
N PRO A 51 -25.42 8.99 0.60
CA PRO A 51 -25.87 8.52 1.91
C PRO A 51 -24.76 7.88 2.76
N ASN A 52 -23.72 7.38 2.11
CA ASN A 52 -22.55 6.77 2.75
C ASN A 52 -21.31 7.67 2.73
N HIS A 53 -21.45 8.96 2.39
CA HIS A 53 -20.30 9.87 2.41
C HIS A 53 -19.72 9.94 3.83
N SER A 54 -18.41 10.10 3.93
CA SER A 54 -17.72 10.26 5.20
C SER A 54 -17.08 11.64 5.29
N VAL A 55 -17.18 12.24 6.46
CA VAL A 55 -16.53 13.52 6.74
C VAL A 55 -15.06 13.30 7.09
N GLY A 56 -14.17 14.05 6.43
CA GLY A 56 -12.73 14.01 6.69
C GLY A 56 -11.99 12.85 6.01
N ALA A 57 -10.72 12.72 6.36
CA ALA A 57 -9.83 11.70 5.80
C ALA A 57 -10.27 10.27 6.16
N ILE A 58 -10.10 9.34 5.21
CA ILE A 58 -10.47 7.93 5.39
C ILE A 58 -9.63 7.28 6.49
N ILE A 59 -8.35 7.57 6.48
CA ILE A 59 -7.37 7.13 7.45
C ILE A 59 -6.79 8.39 8.09
N PRO A 60 -6.53 8.42 9.40
CA PRO A 60 -5.92 9.58 10.03
C PRO A 60 -4.66 10.01 9.27
N PRO A 61 -4.49 11.29 8.92
CA PRO A 61 -3.34 11.76 8.15
C PRO A 61 -1.99 11.33 8.76
N ALA A 62 -1.88 11.34 10.09
CA ALA A 62 -0.68 10.90 10.78
C ALA A 62 -0.30 9.44 10.47
N SER A 63 -1.29 8.55 10.28
CA SER A 63 -1.05 7.13 9.92
C SER A 63 -0.60 7.00 8.47
N LEU A 64 -1.14 7.81 7.57
CA LEU A 64 -0.73 7.83 6.15
C LEU A 64 0.65 8.43 5.98
N GLN A 65 0.95 9.49 6.73
CA GLN A 65 2.26 10.15 6.74
C GLN A 65 3.36 9.22 7.25
N GLY A 66 3.04 8.28 8.14
CA GLY A 66 3.95 7.21 8.56
C GLY A 66 4.35 6.24 7.44
N LEU A 67 3.59 6.20 6.32
CA LEU A 67 3.89 5.36 5.16
C LEU A 67 4.67 6.17 4.11
N HIS A 68 5.89 6.57 4.46
CA HIS A 68 6.80 7.34 3.59
C HIS A 68 8.05 6.54 3.23
N ALA A 69 8.77 6.98 2.20
CA ALA A 69 10.05 6.43 1.83
C ALA A 69 11.16 6.87 2.81
N ASP A 70 12.17 6.04 3.00
CA ASP A 70 13.43 6.41 3.65
C ASP A 70 14.46 6.78 2.59
N LEU A 71 15.29 7.81 2.83
CA LEU A 71 16.29 8.25 1.86
C LEU A 71 17.31 7.14 1.54
N LEU A 72 17.74 6.36 2.52
CA LEU A 72 18.61 5.21 2.29
C LEU A 72 17.88 4.02 1.66
N GLY A 73 16.55 3.96 1.77
CA GLY A 73 15.72 2.94 1.13
C GLY A 73 15.86 2.90 -0.40
N PHE A 74 16.21 4.02 -1.03
CA PHE A 74 16.49 4.06 -2.48
C PHE A 74 17.70 3.22 -2.89
N VAL A 75 18.65 2.97 -1.99
CA VAL A 75 19.88 2.21 -2.27
C VAL A 75 20.03 0.94 -1.44
N THR A 76 19.24 0.78 -0.38
CA THR A 76 19.27 -0.39 0.51
C THR A 76 18.21 -1.40 0.08
N PRO A 77 18.60 -2.61 -0.38
CA PRO A 77 17.63 -3.62 -0.81
C PRO A 77 16.84 -4.19 0.37
N THR A 78 15.62 -4.61 0.09
CA THR A 78 14.77 -5.35 1.04
C THR A 78 14.74 -6.84 0.72
N SER A 79 14.04 -7.64 1.49
CA SER A 79 13.80 -9.06 1.20
C SER A 79 12.99 -9.31 -0.09
N ASN A 80 12.48 -8.25 -0.72
CA ASN A 80 11.76 -8.36 -1.98
C ASN A 80 12.70 -8.48 -3.20
N GLN A 81 14.00 -8.19 -3.07
CA GLN A 81 14.97 -8.31 -4.15
C GLN A 81 15.73 -9.64 -4.07
N ILE A 82 15.91 -10.30 -5.22
CA ILE A 82 16.58 -11.60 -5.33
C ILE A 82 18.09 -11.51 -4.94
N LEU A 83 18.74 -10.41 -5.27
CA LEU A 83 20.16 -10.17 -5.06
C LEU A 83 20.45 -9.40 -3.76
N ALA A 84 19.54 -9.47 -2.78
CA ALA A 84 19.71 -8.79 -1.49
C ALA A 84 20.54 -9.66 -0.51
N PRO A 85 21.74 -9.23 -0.08
CA PRO A 85 22.45 -9.86 1.03
C PRO A 85 21.56 -9.79 2.31
N HIS A 86 21.54 -10.87 3.10
CA HIS A 86 20.66 -10.98 4.27
C HIS A 86 20.75 -9.79 5.23
N VAL A 87 21.96 -9.31 5.52
CA VAL A 87 22.19 -8.17 6.40
C VAL A 87 21.56 -6.89 5.84
N LEU A 88 21.76 -6.60 4.54
CA LEU A 88 21.20 -5.42 3.88
C LEU A 88 19.68 -5.55 3.74
N ALA A 89 19.17 -6.76 3.46
CA ALA A 89 17.74 -7.01 3.37
C ALA A 89 17.04 -6.77 4.72
N HIS A 90 17.67 -7.17 5.84
CA HIS A 90 17.16 -6.89 7.18
C HIS A 90 17.08 -5.38 7.45
N LEU A 91 18.18 -4.67 7.22
CA LEU A 91 18.21 -3.20 7.36
C LEU A 91 17.20 -2.51 6.45
N GLY A 92 17.09 -2.95 5.18
CA GLY A 92 16.10 -2.41 4.25
C GLY A 92 14.66 -2.65 4.71
N ASN A 93 14.38 -3.81 5.30
CA ASN A 93 13.05 -4.10 5.86
C ASN A 93 12.71 -3.23 7.07
N GLU A 94 13.70 -2.83 7.88
CA GLU A 94 13.51 -1.90 9.02
C GLU A 94 13.23 -0.47 8.55
N MET A 95 13.79 -0.07 7.39
CA MET A 95 13.57 1.25 6.79
C MET A 95 12.18 1.41 6.16
N VAL A 96 11.42 0.32 6.07
CA VAL A 96 10.06 0.34 5.54
C VAL A 96 9.11 0.66 6.66
N ALA A 97 8.43 1.78 6.58
CA ALA A 97 7.42 2.17 7.55
C ALA A 97 6.27 1.15 7.57
N ASN A 98 6.43 0.09 8.36
CA ASN A 98 5.43 -0.92 8.74
C ASN A 98 4.81 -1.79 7.62
N ASN A 99 5.10 -1.58 6.33
CA ASN A 99 4.48 -2.36 5.27
C ASN A 99 5.40 -2.57 4.06
N LEU A 100 5.94 -3.79 3.92
CA LEU A 100 6.77 -4.18 2.77
C LEU A 100 6.05 -4.06 1.42
N SER A 101 4.73 -4.12 1.39
CA SER A 101 3.94 -4.01 0.14
C SER A 101 3.85 -2.57 -0.38
N GLU A 102 4.01 -1.58 0.48
CA GLU A 102 4.05 -0.15 0.11
C GLU A 102 5.48 0.33 -0.19
N ASN A 103 6.48 -0.56 -0.12
CA ASN A 103 7.87 -0.21 -0.38
C ASN A 103 8.25 -0.41 -1.85
N GLY A 104 7.98 0.59 -2.68
CA GLY A 104 8.46 0.66 -4.06
C GLY A 104 9.74 1.48 -4.26
N THR A 105 10.38 1.89 -3.18
CA THR A 105 11.44 2.92 -3.15
C THR A 105 12.75 2.46 -3.79
N TYR A 106 13.08 1.17 -3.69
CA TYR A 106 14.40 0.66 -4.05
C TYR A 106 14.74 0.82 -5.54
N LEU A 107 15.82 1.53 -5.83
CA LEU A 107 16.43 1.67 -7.16
C LEU A 107 17.72 0.84 -7.28
N GLY A 108 18.45 0.74 -6.18
CA GLY A 108 19.76 0.12 -6.13
C GLY A 108 20.90 1.07 -6.51
N LEU A 109 22.02 0.92 -5.82
CA LEU A 109 23.19 1.78 -6.01
C LEU A 109 23.72 1.80 -7.47
N PRO A 110 23.78 0.67 -8.20
CA PRO A 110 24.25 0.68 -9.61
C PRO A 110 23.36 1.52 -10.52
N LEU A 111 22.03 1.45 -10.32
CA LEU A 111 21.08 2.21 -11.11
C LEU A 111 21.16 3.71 -10.77
N VAL A 112 21.27 4.07 -9.51
CA VAL A 112 21.42 5.47 -9.07
C VAL A 112 22.70 6.09 -9.67
N ILE A 113 23.84 5.37 -9.64
CA ILE A 113 25.08 5.83 -10.26
C ILE A 113 24.87 6.05 -11.76
N LEU A 114 24.27 5.09 -12.45
CA LEU A 114 24.00 5.18 -13.88
C LEU A 114 23.13 6.38 -14.23
N LEU A 115 22.09 6.62 -13.44
CA LEU A 115 21.20 7.77 -13.60
C LEU A 115 21.95 9.11 -13.44
N VAL A 116 22.76 9.24 -12.39
CA VAL A 116 23.57 10.44 -12.18
C VAL A 116 24.51 10.67 -13.37
N LEU A 117 25.15 9.62 -13.89
CA LEU A 117 26.01 9.70 -15.06
C LEU A 117 25.22 10.12 -16.32
N PHE A 118 24.03 9.57 -16.54
CA PHE A 118 23.21 9.94 -17.70
C PHE A 118 22.69 11.37 -17.61
N VAL A 119 22.18 11.78 -16.45
CA VAL A 119 21.71 13.15 -16.24
C VAL A 119 22.84 14.16 -16.43
N ARG A 120 24.04 13.87 -15.88
CA ARG A 120 25.22 14.74 -16.07
C ARG A 120 25.69 14.80 -17.52
N TRP A 121 25.71 13.64 -18.19
CA TRP A 121 26.11 13.55 -19.59
C TRP A 121 25.11 14.26 -20.52
N LEU A 122 23.81 14.07 -20.29
CA LEU A 122 22.73 14.64 -21.10
C LEU A 122 22.18 15.95 -20.53
N ARG A 123 22.93 16.63 -19.67
CA ARG A 123 22.49 17.85 -18.97
C ARG A 123 21.95 18.96 -19.88
N ASN A 124 22.34 18.98 -21.15
CA ASN A 124 21.90 19.97 -22.16
C ASN A 124 20.62 19.53 -22.86
N ASP A 125 20.21 18.26 -22.74
CA ASP A 125 18.95 17.77 -23.28
C ASP A 125 17.78 18.27 -22.43
N PRO A 126 16.84 19.04 -23.00
CA PRO A 126 15.74 19.61 -22.24
C PRO A 126 14.78 18.55 -21.72
N VAL A 127 14.60 17.44 -22.40
CA VAL A 127 13.71 16.36 -22.01
C VAL A 127 14.27 15.64 -20.78
N VAL A 128 15.58 15.33 -20.80
CA VAL A 128 16.27 14.72 -19.65
C VAL A 128 16.22 15.62 -18.43
N ARG A 129 16.38 16.95 -18.60
CA ARG A 129 16.26 17.89 -17.48
C ARG A 129 14.86 17.90 -16.86
N VAL A 130 13.83 17.86 -17.71
CA VAL A 130 12.44 17.79 -17.21
C VAL A 130 12.23 16.50 -16.43
N PHE A 131 12.60 15.36 -16.98
CA PHE A 131 12.44 14.08 -16.30
C PHE A 131 13.27 13.98 -15.01
N ALA A 132 14.50 14.50 -15.01
CA ALA A 132 15.32 14.55 -13.79
C ALA A 132 14.70 15.45 -12.71
N GLY A 133 14.16 16.60 -13.09
CA GLY A 133 13.42 17.49 -12.18
C GLY A 133 12.16 16.84 -11.64
N MET A 134 11.40 16.14 -12.49
CA MET A 134 10.19 15.41 -12.07
C MET A 134 10.53 14.22 -11.15
N ALA A 135 11.60 13.48 -11.46
CA ALA A 135 12.07 12.40 -10.59
C ALA A 135 12.47 12.93 -9.22
N LEU A 136 13.23 14.03 -9.17
CA LEU A 136 13.62 14.67 -7.91
C LEU A 136 12.41 15.17 -7.13
N ALA A 137 11.44 15.81 -7.79
CA ALA A 137 10.21 16.24 -7.14
C ALA A 137 9.42 15.05 -6.57
N ALA A 138 9.32 13.94 -7.31
CA ALA A 138 8.67 12.73 -6.85
C ALA A 138 9.40 12.12 -5.64
N VAL A 139 10.74 12.07 -5.66
CA VAL A 139 11.56 11.64 -4.49
C VAL A 139 11.27 12.52 -3.28
N LEU A 140 11.27 13.85 -3.43
CA LEU A 140 11.05 14.77 -2.31
C LEU A 140 9.65 14.63 -1.69
N ILE A 141 8.65 14.29 -2.49
CA ILE A 141 7.29 14.05 -1.99
C ILE A 141 7.19 12.66 -1.35
N SER A 142 7.82 11.63 -1.95
CA SER A 142 7.75 10.25 -1.42
C SER A 142 8.42 10.11 -0.05
N LEU A 143 9.41 10.96 0.26
CA LEU A 143 10.07 10.99 1.56
C LEU A 143 9.15 11.45 2.71
N GLY A 144 7.92 11.87 2.42
CA GLY A 144 6.94 12.26 3.43
C GLY A 144 7.13 13.69 3.97
N PRO A 145 6.45 14.01 5.08
CA PRO A 145 6.45 15.36 5.64
C PRO A 145 7.77 15.78 6.27
N THR A 146 8.56 14.81 6.74
CA THR A 146 9.88 15.02 7.36
C THR A 146 10.89 14.03 6.80
N LEU A 147 12.12 14.48 6.63
CA LEU A 147 13.19 13.64 6.09
C LEU A 147 13.57 12.53 7.08
N THR A 148 13.46 11.28 6.63
CA THR A 148 13.94 10.09 7.36
C THR A 148 15.14 9.49 6.65
N ILE A 149 16.19 9.18 7.41
CA ILE A 149 17.44 8.60 6.92
C ILE A 149 17.81 7.41 7.80
N GLY A 150 17.72 6.20 7.25
CA GLY A 150 18.09 4.97 7.98
C GLY A 150 17.28 4.75 9.25
N THR A 151 15.95 4.98 9.18
CA THR A 151 15.00 4.93 10.31
C THR A 151 15.03 6.12 11.26
N ILE A 152 16.01 7.03 11.14
CA ILE A 152 16.11 8.21 11.98
C ILE A 152 15.35 9.37 11.35
N ASN A 153 14.31 9.87 12.03
CA ASN A 153 13.61 11.08 11.62
C ASN A 153 14.46 12.32 11.98
N THR A 154 14.86 13.06 10.96
CA THR A 154 15.70 14.26 11.13
C THR A 154 14.92 15.52 11.52
N HIS A 155 13.59 15.45 11.51
CA HIS A 155 12.68 16.59 11.70
C HIS A 155 12.86 17.74 10.67
N ILE A 156 13.59 17.52 9.59
CA ILE A 156 13.71 18.49 8.48
C ILE A 156 12.41 18.44 7.68
N PRO A 157 11.65 19.56 7.58
CA PRO A 157 10.39 19.57 6.86
C PRO A 157 10.62 19.46 5.35
N LEU A 158 9.78 18.67 4.69
CA LEU A 158 9.78 18.45 3.25
C LEU A 158 8.49 19.00 2.61
N PRO A 159 8.44 19.17 1.27
CA PRO A 159 7.29 19.75 0.59
C PRO A 159 5.96 19.00 0.83
N GLU A 160 6.03 17.73 1.13
CA GLU A 160 4.83 16.91 1.42
C GLU A 160 4.11 17.40 2.70
N ALA A 161 4.81 17.97 3.67
CA ALA A 161 4.19 18.58 4.85
C ALA A 161 3.12 19.63 4.50
N VAL A 162 3.26 20.32 3.36
CA VAL A 162 2.25 21.27 2.86
C VAL A 162 1.08 20.52 2.22
N PHE A 163 1.36 19.46 1.45
CA PHE A 163 0.33 18.70 0.74
C PHE A 163 -0.57 17.92 1.70
N ALA A 164 -0.03 17.46 2.82
CA ALA A 164 -0.77 16.77 3.88
C ALA A 164 -1.91 17.60 4.51
N HIS A 165 -1.91 18.91 4.30
CA HIS A 165 -2.96 19.82 4.80
C HIS A 165 -3.94 20.25 3.70
N LEU A 166 -3.74 19.82 2.45
CA LEU A 166 -4.62 20.18 1.34
C LEU A 166 -5.73 19.14 1.16
N PRO A 167 -6.99 19.56 0.97
CA PRO A 167 -8.09 18.64 0.71
C PRO A 167 -7.77 17.70 -0.47
N LEU A 168 -8.13 16.44 -0.35
CA LEU A 168 -7.85 15.34 -1.28
C LEU A 168 -6.38 14.86 -1.28
N LEU A 169 -5.41 15.69 -0.95
CA LEU A 169 -4.00 15.30 -0.86
C LEU A 169 -3.65 14.77 0.53
N ASP A 170 -4.42 15.13 1.54
CA ASP A 170 -4.36 14.62 2.92
C ASP A 170 -4.59 13.10 3.03
N ASN A 171 -5.21 12.50 2.02
CA ASN A 171 -5.44 11.06 1.92
C ASN A 171 -4.41 10.31 1.05
N THR A 172 -3.31 10.94 0.67
CA THR A 172 -2.27 10.28 -0.13
C THR A 172 -1.24 9.59 0.77
N ILE A 173 -0.76 8.45 0.32
CA ILE A 173 0.37 7.75 0.93
C ILE A 173 1.64 8.26 0.24
N PRO A 174 2.56 8.92 0.94
CA PRO A 174 3.77 9.49 0.35
C PRO A 174 4.62 8.48 -0.42
N ALA A 175 4.83 7.28 0.12
CA ALA A 175 5.60 6.22 -0.54
C ALA A 175 5.08 5.85 -1.94
N ARG A 176 3.80 6.06 -2.25
CA ARG A 176 3.24 5.76 -3.58
C ARG A 176 3.75 6.68 -4.68
N TYR A 177 4.34 7.81 -4.33
CA TYR A 177 5.00 8.67 -5.32
C TYR A 177 6.27 8.04 -5.90
N ASP A 178 6.79 6.96 -5.32
CA ASP A 178 7.90 6.17 -5.88
C ASP A 178 7.58 5.58 -7.25
N LEU A 179 6.31 5.33 -7.56
CA LEU A 179 5.87 4.95 -8.91
C LEU A 179 6.25 5.99 -9.96
N TYR A 180 6.16 7.27 -9.62
CA TYR A 180 6.57 8.35 -10.51
C TYR A 180 8.10 8.47 -10.58
N VAL A 181 8.81 8.19 -9.49
CA VAL A 181 10.28 8.07 -9.51
C VAL A 181 10.68 7.01 -10.50
N LEU A 182 10.14 5.80 -10.42
CA LEU A 182 10.42 4.70 -11.35
C LEU A 182 10.07 5.06 -12.80
N LEU A 183 8.94 5.74 -13.02
CA LEU A 183 8.53 6.19 -14.35
C LEU A 183 9.58 7.14 -14.96
N PHE A 184 9.95 8.20 -14.25
CA PHE A 184 10.89 9.19 -14.81
C PHE A 184 12.32 8.65 -14.92
N VAL A 185 12.73 7.81 -13.97
CA VAL A 185 13.99 7.07 -14.02
C VAL A 185 14.06 6.19 -15.26
N SER A 186 13.01 5.43 -15.57
CA SER A 186 12.96 4.57 -16.76
C SER A 186 13.02 5.38 -18.07
N MET A 187 12.40 6.57 -18.12
CA MET A 187 12.49 7.48 -19.27
C MET A 187 13.92 8.01 -19.47
N ILE A 188 14.61 8.40 -18.38
CA ILE A 188 16.00 8.85 -18.45
C ILE A 188 16.91 7.72 -18.92
N LEU A 189 16.71 6.50 -18.41
CA LEU A 189 17.45 5.31 -18.84
C LEU A 189 17.24 5.01 -20.31
N ALA A 190 16.00 5.02 -20.79
CA ALA A 190 15.68 4.76 -22.18
C ALA A 190 16.38 5.76 -23.10
N ILE A 191 16.31 7.07 -22.78
CA ILE A 191 16.98 8.12 -23.54
C ILE A 191 18.51 7.95 -23.47
N GLY A 192 19.06 7.67 -22.30
CA GLY A 192 20.49 7.46 -22.10
C GLY A 192 21.04 6.29 -22.94
N ILE A 193 20.34 5.16 -22.93
CA ILE A 193 20.68 3.96 -23.68
C ILE A 193 20.57 4.26 -25.20
N ASP A 194 19.49 4.92 -25.62
CA ASP A 194 19.30 5.28 -27.04
C ASP A 194 20.42 6.21 -27.54
N ARG A 195 20.77 7.24 -26.77
CA ARG A 195 21.88 8.13 -27.10
C ARG A 195 23.24 7.41 -27.14
N LEU A 196 23.50 6.48 -26.25
CA LEU A 196 24.69 5.62 -26.32
C LEU A 196 24.72 4.78 -27.57
N TRP A 197 23.55 4.30 -28.00
CA TRP A 197 23.43 3.52 -29.23
C TRP A 197 23.62 4.36 -30.49
N GLN A 198 23.01 5.57 -30.56
CA GLN A 198 23.04 6.46 -31.70
C GLN A 198 24.38 7.18 -31.92
N ARG A 199 25.16 7.43 -30.86
CA ARG A 199 26.47 8.13 -30.92
C ARG A 199 27.45 7.54 -31.94
N ARG A 200 27.01 6.52 -32.62
CA ARG A 200 27.72 5.75 -33.60
C ARG A 200 27.73 6.33 -35.03
N SER A 201 26.71 7.12 -35.39
CA SER A 201 26.54 7.54 -36.79
C SER A 201 27.43 8.72 -37.20
N SER A 202 27.73 9.61 -36.25
CA SER A 202 28.45 10.86 -36.58
C SER A 202 29.96 10.76 -36.58
N THR A 203 30.56 9.69 -36.01
CA THR A 203 32.03 9.52 -36.03
C THR A 203 32.52 8.73 -37.25
N SER A 204 31.60 8.25 -38.08
CA SER A 204 31.97 7.41 -39.23
C SER A 204 32.52 8.20 -40.45
N LEU A 205 32.30 9.53 -40.52
CA LEU A 205 32.67 10.32 -41.70
C LEU A 205 34.13 10.79 -41.71
N ILE A 206 34.87 10.68 -40.61
CA ILE A 206 36.24 11.21 -40.53
C ILE A 206 37.32 10.11 -40.62
N ASN A 207 37.00 8.82 -40.52
CA ASN A 207 38.01 7.77 -40.38
C ASN A 207 37.88 6.56 -41.31
N GLU A 208 37.23 6.67 -42.47
CA GLU A 208 37.19 5.54 -43.42
C GLU A 208 38.57 5.19 -43.97
N THR A 209 39.46 6.18 -44.14
CA THR A 209 40.81 5.98 -44.67
C THR A 209 41.75 5.26 -43.70
N TRP A 210 41.54 5.33 -42.40
CA TRP A 210 42.33 4.60 -41.42
C TRP A 210 41.77 3.22 -41.07
N ARG A 211 40.46 2.99 -41.27
CA ARG A 211 39.82 1.69 -41.00
C ARG A 211 40.14 0.60 -42.02
N SER A 212 40.43 0.97 -43.24
CA SER A 212 40.83 0.02 -44.27
C SER A 212 42.22 -0.58 -44.04
N ARG A 213 43.06 0.07 -43.20
CA ARG A 213 44.40 -0.43 -42.85
C ARG A 213 44.46 -1.30 -41.59
N LEU A 214 43.38 -1.37 -40.79
CA LEU A 214 43.36 -2.08 -39.50
C LEU A 214 42.52 -3.37 -39.53
N GLY A 215 42.50 -4.10 -40.61
CA GLY A 215 41.97 -5.47 -40.66
C GLY A 215 40.72 -5.80 -39.82
N PRO A 216 40.44 -7.06 -39.48
CA PRO A 216 39.20 -7.53 -38.81
C PRO A 216 38.96 -7.00 -37.41
N LEU A 217 39.85 -6.24 -36.78
CA LEU A 217 39.69 -5.60 -35.47
C LEU A 217 38.54 -4.58 -35.39
N GLY A 218 38.00 -4.13 -36.54
CA GLY A 218 36.88 -3.18 -36.60
C GLY A 218 35.53 -3.76 -36.21
N THR A 219 35.34 -5.07 -36.28
CA THR A 219 34.13 -5.77 -35.89
C THR A 219 34.07 -5.99 -34.37
N ASP A 220 35.21 -6.21 -33.74
CA ASP A 220 35.34 -6.44 -32.32
C ASP A 220 34.98 -5.21 -31.49
N ALA A 221 35.33 -4.01 -31.94
CA ALA A 221 35.00 -2.75 -31.28
C ALA A 221 33.49 -2.47 -31.22
N ARG A 222 32.73 -2.95 -32.21
CA ARG A 222 31.26 -2.80 -32.24
C ARG A 222 30.60 -3.73 -31.25
N TRP A 223 31.04 -4.99 -31.24
CA TRP A 223 30.54 -5.99 -30.34
C TRP A 223 30.86 -5.63 -28.86
N ALA A 224 32.09 -5.24 -28.58
CA ALA A 224 32.55 -4.83 -27.27
C ALA A 224 31.75 -3.64 -26.69
N ARG A 225 31.32 -2.71 -27.55
CA ARG A 225 30.47 -1.60 -27.12
C ARG A 225 29.05 -2.06 -26.81
N ARG A 226 28.44 -2.90 -27.67
CA ARG A 226 27.12 -3.49 -27.46
C ARG A 226 27.12 -4.29 -26.16
N ALA A 227 28.16 -5.09 -25.93
CA ALA A 227 28.32 -5.86 -24.71
C ALA A 227 28.43 -4.98 -23.48
N ARG A 228 29.19 -3.85 -23.53
CA ARG A 228 29.27 -2.91 -22.39
C ARG A 228 27.92 -2.24 -22.07
N VAL A 229 27.19 -1.77 -23.08
CA VAL A 229 25.88 -1.17 -22.91
C VAL A 229 24.90 -2.22 -22.34
N GLY A 230 24.89 -3.42 -22.90
CA GLY A 230 24.08 -4.52 -22.42
C GLY A 230 24.46 -4.94 -21.00
N LEU A 231 25.74 -4.99 -20.66
CA LEU A 231 26.21 -5.31 -19.31
C LEU A 231 25.77 -4.25 -18.29
N VAL A 232 25.98 -2.96 -18.60
CA VAL A 232 25.60 -1.87 -17.69
C VAL A 232 24.09 -1.84 -17.47
N ALA A 233 23.29 -1.94 -18.55
CA ALA A 233 21.84 -2.01 -18.45
C ALA A 233 21.40 -3.29 -17.70
N GLY A 234 22.02 -4.43 -18.01
CA GLY A 234 21.74 -5.70 -17.36
C GLY A 234 22.02 -5.68 -15.86
N VAL A 235 23.15 -5.12 -15.43
CA VAL A 235 23.51 -4.99 -14.02
C VAL A 235 22.53 -4.06 -13.27
N ALA A 236 22.17 -2.92 -13.89
CA ALA A 236 21.21 -1.99 -13.30
C ALA A 236 19.83 -2.63 -13.13
N ILE A 237 19.34 -3.36 -14.14
CA ILE A 237 18.06 -4.06 -14.09
C ILE A 237 18.12 -5.27 -13.15
N ALA A 238 19.22 -6.02 -13.15
CA ALA A 238 19.37 -7.19 -12.28
C ALA A 238 19.25 -6.86 -10.81
N SER A 239 19.71 -5.65 -10.40
CA SER A 239 19.55 -5.20 -9.01
C SER A 239 18.07 -5.01 -8.59
N LEU A 240 17.18 -4.80 -9.56
CA LEU A 240 15.74 -4.60 -9.33
C LEU A 240 14.93 -5.90 -9.38
N LEU A 241 15.54 -7.02 -9.78
CA LEU A 241 14.81 -8.29 -9.93
C LEU A 241 14.14 -8.69 -8.63
N PRO A 242 12.80 -8.83 -8.63
CA PRO A 242 12.08 -9.23 -7.43
C PRO A 242 12.26 -10.72 -7.16
N THR A 243 12.11 -11.11 -5.90
CA THR A 243 12.02 -12.51 -5.50
C THR A 243 10.75 -13.13 -6.09
N ILE A 244 10.92 -14.13 -6.97
CA ILE A 244 9.79 -14.85 -7.59
C ILE A 244 9.82 -16.31 -7.14
N PRO A 245 8.68 -16.89 -6.71
CA PRO A 245 7.35 -16.26 -6.63
C PRO A 245 7.28 -15.26 -5.48
N PHE A 246 6.47 -14.22 -5.67
CA PHE A 246 6.17 -13.30 -4.57
C PHE A 246 5.62 -14.06 -3.39
N ARG A 247 5.98 -13.65 -2.19
CA ARG A 247 5.37 -14.20 -0.97
C ARG A 247 3.88 -13.91 -1.02
N SER A 248 3.09 -14.95 -1.24
CA SER A 248 1.63 -14.90 -1.19
C SER A 248 1.16 -15.69 0.01
N GLN A 249 0.24 -15.14 0.78
CA GLN A 249 -0.57 -15.93 1.68
C GLN A 249 -1.76 -16.46 0.87
N VAL A 250 -1.93 -17.78 0.86
CA VAL A 250 -3.17 -18.35 0.36
C VAL A 250 -4.21 -18.13 1.46
N PRO A 251 -5.27 -17.34 1.22
CA PRO A 251 -6.30 -17.16 2.22
C PRO A 251 -6.91 -18.52 2.53
N TYR A 252 -7.05 -18.81 3.80
CA TYR A 252 -7.61 -20.09 4.23
C TYR A 252 -9.11 -19.96 4.42
N TRP A 253 -9.86 -20.65 3.57
CA TRP A 253 -11.31 -20.76 3.74
C TRP A 253 -11.72 -22.21 3.88
N PRO A 254 -12.06 -22.67 5.07
CA PRO A 254 -12.59 -24.01 5.23
C PRO A 254 -14.04 -24.04 4.70
N ARG A 255 -14.27 -24.75 3.61
CA ARG A 255 -15.63 -24.90 3.01
C ARG A 255 -16.68 -25.39 4.00
N THR A 256 -16.25 -26.21 4.95
CA THR A 256 -17.10 -26.69 6.05
C THR A 256 -17.56 -25.53 6.96
N LEU A 257 -16.68 -24.56 7.27
CA LEU A 257 -17.03 -23.40 8.07
C LEU A 257 -18.10 -22.53 7.41
N THR A 258 -17.91 -22.22 6.12
CA THR A 258 -18.86 -21.36 5.39
C THR A 258 -20.22 -22.05 5.24
N GLY A 259 -20.24 -23.37 5.04
CA GLY A 259 -21.46 -24.16 5.02
C GLY A 259 -22.21 -24.13 6.37
N ILE A 260 -21.50 -24.29 7.48
CA ILE A 260 -22.05 -24.22 8.83
C ILE A 260 -22.60 -22.83 9.15
N ILE A 261 -21.84 -21.79 8.83
CA ILE A 261 -22.27 -20.39 9.06
C ILE A 261 -23.60 -20.12 8.32
N ARG A 262 -23.73 -20.56 7.07
CA ARG A 262 -24.97 -20.39 6.28
C ARG A 262 -26.18 -21.07 6.91
N GLN A 263 -25.98 -22.19 7.59
CA GLN A 263 -27.07 -22.98 8.18
C GLN A 263 -27.46 -22.51 9.57
N VAL A 264 -26.46 -22.04 10.36
CA VAL A 264 -26.64 -21.78 11.80
C VAL A 264 -26.85 -20.29 12.08
N VAL A 265 -26.17 -19.41 11.34
CA VAL A 265 -26.24 -17.96 11.58
C VAL A 265 -27.48 -17.39 10.88
N PRO A 266 -28.39 -16.69 11.62
CA PRO A 266 -29.55 -16.09 11.00
C PRO A 266 -29.17 -15.04 9.94
N PRO A 267 -29.85 -15.02 8.78
CA PRO A 267 -29.58 -14.03 7.74
C PRO A 267 -29.70 -12.59 8.27
N GLY A 268 -28.80 -11.72 7.80
CA GLY A 268 -28.77 -10.31 8.19
C GLY A 268 -28.18 -10.03 9.58
N SER A 269 -27.82 -11.05 10.37
CA SER A 269 -27.16 -10.89 11.66
C SER A 269 -25.82 -10.17 11.55
N VAL A 270 -25.45 -9.42 12.59
CA VAL A 270 -24.08 -8.94 12.77
C VAL A 270 -23.25 -10.06 13.40
N VAL A 271 -22.15 -10.44 12.77
CA VAL A 271 -21.29 -11.53 13.22
C VAL A 271 -19.97 -10.99 13.75
N LEU A 272 -19.65 -11.36 14.98
CA LEU A 272 -18.30 -11.25 15.54
C LEU A 272 -17.55 -12.54 15.25
N SER A 273 -16.44 -12.49 14.57
CA SER A 273 -15.64 -13.68 14.27
C SER A 273 -14.34 -13.72 15.09
N TYR A 274 -13.89 -14.94 15.36
CA TYR A 274 -12.52 -15.21 15.77
C TYR A 274 -11.85 -16.09 14.71
N PRO A 275 -10.72 -15.70 14.15
CA PRO A 275 -10.01 -14.43 14.38
C PRO A 275 -10.84 -13.20 13.97
N TYR A 276 -10.65 -12.11 14.72
CA TYR A 276 -11.27 -10.82 14.36
C TYR A 276 -10.61 -10.28 13.10
N PRO A 277 -11.36 -9.95 12.05
CA PRO A 277 -10.76 -9.49 10.81
C PRO A 277 -10.16 -8.09 10.96
N THR A 278 -8.93 -7.98 10.52
CA THR A 278 -8.15 -6.74 10.47
C THR A 278 -7.68 -6.48 9.04
N PRO A 279 -7.18 -5.29 8.69
CA PRO A 279 -6.69 -4.99 7.34
C PRO A 279 -5.57 -5.91 6.83
N LEU A 280 -4.84 -6.57 7.74
CA LEU A 280 -3.74 -7.47 7.39
C LEU A 280 -4.15 -8.95 7.44
N HIS A 281 -5.28 -9.26 8.06
CA HIS A 281 -5.79 -10.62 8.26
C HIS A 281 -7.31 -10.58 8.14
N ASP A 282 -7.79 -10.66 6.90
CA ASP A 282 -9.19 -10.44 6.55
C ASP A 282 -9.90 -11.70 6.00
N ASP A 283 -9.38 -12.89 6.31
CA ASP A 283 -9.94 -14.18 5.88
C ASP A 283 -11.45 -14.29 6.17
N ALA A 284 -11.93 -13.68 7.26
CA ALA A 284 -13.35 -13.69 7.59
C ALA A 284 -14.21 -12.92 6.57
N MET A 285 -13.64 -11.97 5.81
CA MET A 285 -14.34 -11.34 4.69
C MET A 285 -14.56 -12.32 3.54
N LEU A 286 -13.58 -13.19 3.28
CA LEU A 286 -13.72 -14.26 2.31
C LEU A 286 -14.81 -15.26 2.75
N TRP A 287 -14.87 -15.59 4.06
CA TRP A 287 -15.94 -16.46 4.58
C TRP A 287 -17.32 -15.82 4.40
N ALA A 288 -17.44 -14.51 4.62
CA ALA A 288 -18.69 -13.79 4.39
C ALA A 288 -19.08 -13.81 2.91
N ALA A 289 -18.13 -13.60 2.00
CA ALA A 289 -18.36 -13.66 0.56
C ALA A 289 -18.79 -15.06 0.11
N GLU A 290 -18.09 -16.10 0.54
CA GLU A 290 -18.42 -17.51 0.25
C GLU A 290 -19.77 -17.94 0.87
N ALA A 291 -20.14 -17.36 2.02
CA ALA A 291 -21.47 -17.54 2.60
C ALA A 291 -22.58 -16.81 1.84
N GLY A 292 -22.26 -16.11 0.75
CA GLY A 292 -23.22 -15.34 -0.06
C GLY A 292 -23.61 -14.00 0.57
N VAL A 293 -22.76 -13.44 1.42
CA VAL A 293 -22.99 -12.17 2.14
C VAL A 293 -24.31 -12.18 2.93
N ASN A 294 -24.64 -13.34 3.47
CA ASN A 294 -25.89 -13.54 4.21
C ASN A 294 -25.91 -12.83 5.57
N TYR A 295 -24.77 -12.42 6.07
CA TYR A 295 -24.60 -11.74 7.35
C TYR A 295 -23.69 -10.52 7.22
N ARG A 296 -23.72 -9.64 8.19
CA ARG A 296 -22.87 -8.47 8.30
C ARG A 296 -21.66 -8.80 9.18
N LEU A 297 -20.49 -8.76 8.61
CA LEU A 297 -19.27 -9.02 9.37
C LEU A 297 -18.88 -7.79 10.19
N LEU A 298 -18.53 -8.00 11.45
CA LEU A 298 -17.97 -6.96 12.30
C LEU A 298 -16.45 -6.94 12.12
N GLY A 299 -15.93 -5.84 11.61
CA GLY A 299 -14.51 -5.72 11.24
C GLY A 299 -14.24 -6.01 9.77
N GLY A 300 -12.96 -6.05 9.40
CA GLY A 300 -12.50 -6.27 8.04
C GLY A 300 -11.74 -5.09 7.43
N TYR A 301 -11.33 -5.22 6.17
CA TYR A 301 -10.68 -4.16 5.41
C TYR A 301 -11.71 -3.36 4.61
N ALA A 302 -12.62 -2.68 5.34
CA ALA A 302 -13.60 -1.80 4.73
C ALA A 302 -13.75 -0.52 5.55
N ASN A 303 -13.61 0.62 4.86
CA ASN A 303 -13.89 1.92 5.45
C ASN A 303 -15.38 2.19 5.35
N ILE A 304 -16.10 1.94 6.44
CA ILE A 304 -17.54 2.19 6.51
C ILE A 304 -17.85 3.39 7.40
N ARG A 305 -18.94 4.05 7.10
CA ARG A 305 -19.52 5.08 7.95
C ARG A 305 -20.00 4.44 9.25
N PHE A 306 -19.63 5.05 10.38
CA PHE A 306 -19.94 4.50 11.70
C PHE A 306 -21.20 5.09 12.31
N ASP A 307 -21.46 6.37 12.12
CA ASP A 307 -22.60 7.10 12.68
C ASP A 307 -23.21 8.09 11.68
N ASN A 308 -24.33 8.69 12.08
CA ASN A 308 -25.02 9.69 11.27
C ASN A 308 -24.25 11.02 11.10
N ALA A 309 -23.21 11.25 11.93
CA ALA A 309 -22.33 12.40 11.82
C ALA A 309 -21.21 12.19 10.78
N GLY A 310 -21.15 11.01 10.15
CA GLY A 310 -20.16 10.71 9.12
C GLY A 310 -18.82 10.25 9.69
N HIS A 311 -18.71 10.02 11.00
CA HIS A 311 -17.51 9.45 11.59
C HIS A 311 -17.32 8.02 11.10
N ARG A 312 -16.08 7.66 10.90
CA ARG A 312 -15.70 6.32 10.50
C ARG A 312 -15.47 5.44 11.70
N TRP A 313 -15.50 4.15 11.47
CA TRP A 313 -15.10 3.13 12.42
C TRP A 313 -13.83 3.59 13.16
N PRO A 314 -13.72 3.30 14.48
CA PRO A 314 -12.59 3.77 15.28
C PRO A 314 -11.27 3.48 14.56
N PRO A 315 -10.34 4.41 14.65
CA PRO A 315 -9.08 4.32 13.92
C PRO A 315 -8.40 3.00 14.23
N LEU A 316 -7.82 2.39 13.21
CA LEU A 316 -6.99 1.19 13.28
C LEU A 316 -5.91 1.21 14.37
N LEU A 317 -5.65 2.39 14.94
CA LEU A 317 -4.59 2.66 15.91
C LEU A 317 -4.96 2.42 17.36
N SER A 318 -6.25 2.25 17.68
CA SER A 318 -6.73 1.96 19.06
C SER A 318 -8.03 1.16 18.99
N PRO A 319 -7.96 -0.11 18.57
CA PRO A 319 -9.13 -0.96 18.55
C PRO A 319 -9.65 -1.15 19.98
N PRO A 320 -10.99 -1.25 20.20
CA PRO A 320 -11.53 -1.66 21.48
C PRO A 320 -10.87 -2.95 21.97
N TYR A 321 -10.69 -3.06 23.28
CA TYR A 321 -10.02 -4.19 23.93
C TYR A 321 -10.44 -5.58 23.39
N VAL A 322 -11.76 -5.78 23.17
CA VAL A 322 -12.28 -7.04 22.61
C VAL A 322 -11.77 -7.32 21.22
N GLN A 323 -11.61 -6.30 20.37
CA GLN A 323 -11.06 -6.44 19.02
C GLN A 323 -9.56 -6.77 19.06
N GLU A 324 -8.83 -6.20 20.02
CA GLU A 324 -7.43 -6.55 20.25
C GLU A 324 -7.26 -7.99 20.67
N LEU A 325 -8.06 -8.45 21.65
CA LEU A 325 -8.02 -9.84 22.12
C LEU A 325 -8.35 -10.85 21.02
N LEU A 326 -9.35 -10.57 20.21
CA LEU A 326 -9.81 -11.48 19.16
C LEU A 326 -9.06 -11.31 17.85
N GLY A 327 -8.20 -10.27 17.71
CA GLY A 327 -7.45 -9.99 16.50
C GLY A 327 -6.19 -10.82 16.32
N TYR A 328 -5.70 -10.86 15.07
CA TYR A 328 -4.35 -11.31 14.80
C TYR A 328 -3.36 -10.26 15.26
N THR A 329 -2.48 -10.60 16.18
CA THR A 329 -1.42 -9.72 16.60
C THR A 329 -0.09 -10.45 16.60
N LYS A 330 0.94 -9.77 16.12
CA LYS A 330 2.30 -10.31 16.00
C LYS A 330 3.02 -10.53 17.33
N THR A 331 2.46 -10.07 18.42
CA THR A 331 3.09 -10.17 19.75
C THR A 331 2.35 -11.19 20.59
N GLY A 332 3.02 -12.32 20.88
CA GLY A 332 2.49 -13.48 21.59
C GLY A 332 2.06 -13.28 23.06
N ASP A 333 1.97 -12.02 23.55
CA ASP A 333 1.79 -11.72 24.97
C ASP A 333 0.36 -11.21 25.31
N ARG A 334 -0.64 -11.50 24.51
CA ARG A 334 -1.92 -10.77 24.61
C ARG A 334 -3.06 -11.45 25.30
N TRP A 335 -3.05 -12.76 25.31
CA TRP A 335 -4.06 -13.44 26.11
C TRP A 335 -3.60 -13.43 27.57
N PRO A 336 -4.43 -12.92 28.50
CA PRO A 336 -4.16 -13.14 29.93
C PRO A 336 -3.91 -14.63 30.13
N ALA A 337 -2.92 -14.98 30.93
CA ALA A 337 -2.65 -16.40 31.23
C ALA A 337 -3.94 -17.09 31.68
N PRO A 338 -4.16 -18.36 31.34
CA PRO A 338 -5.33 -19.09 31.80
C PRO A 338 -5.53 -18.90 33.31
N GLY A 339 -6.68 -18.37 33.72
CA GLY A 339 -7.00 -18.02 35.11
C GLY A 339 -6.71 -16.56 35.51
N LYS A 340 -6.22 -15.70 34.62
CA LYS A 340 -6.05 -14.25 34.86
C LYS A 340 -7.10 -13.38 34.15
N LEU A 341 -8.10 -13.99 33.51
CA LEU A 341 -9.24 -13.23 32.99
C LEU A 341 -10.03 -12.65 34.18
N GLU A 342 -10.14 -11.34 34.23
CA GLU A 342 -10.89 -10.64 35.24
C GLU A 342 -12.38 -10.57 34.87
N PRO A 343 -13.29 -10.44 35.83
CA PRO A 343 -14.71 -10.22 35.53
C PRO A 343 -14.98 -9.02 34.63
N ALA A 344 -14.10 -8.02 34.66
CA ALA A 344 -14.15 -6.86 33.80
C ALA A 344 -13.95 -7.23 32.30
N ASP A 345 -13.11 -8.23 32.01
CA ASP A 345 -12.84 -8.69 30.64
C ASP A 345 -14.08 -9.37 30.04
N LEU A 346 -14.78 -10.16 30.84
CA LEU A 346 -16.02 -10.83 30.45
C LEU A 346 -17.15 -9.80 30.22
N THR A 347 -17.26 -8.83 31.12
CA THR A 347 -18.21 -7.73 30.99
C THR A 347 -17.94 -6.88 29.74
N ALA A 348 -16.67 -6.64 29.41
CA ALA A 348 -16.29 -5.90 28.20
C ALA A 348 -16.83 -6.55 26.93
N LEU A 349 -16.84 -7.89 26.86
CA LEU A 349 -17.43 -8.61 25.72
C LEU A 349 -18.94 -8.36 25.63
N HIS A 350 -19.68 -8.47 26.74
CA HIS A 350 -21.13 -8.23 26.75
C HIS A 350 -21.48 -6.80 26.32
N VAL A 351 -20.76 -5.81 26.84
CA VAL A 351 -20.91 -4.40 26.43
C VAL A 351 -20.63 -4.24 24.93
N PHE A 352 -19.59 -4.91 24.43
CA PHE A 352 -19.26 -4.89 23.02
C PHE A 352 -20.35 -5.52 22.15
N LEU A 353 -20.84 -6.71 22.52
CA LEU A 353 -21.90 -7.40 21.79
C LEU A 353 -23.19 -6.58 21.73
N ALA A 354 -23.57 -5.97 22.85
CA ALA A 354 -24.75 -5.11 22.93
C ALA A 354 -24.57 -3.83 22.09
N ARG A 355 -23.43 -3.16 22.20
CA ARG A 355 -23.12 -1.92 21.47
C ARG A 355 -23.23 -2.09 19.96
N TYR A 356 -22.77 -3.22 19.43
CA TYR A 356 -22.76 -3.48 18.00
C TYR A 356 -23.92 -4.36 17.52
N ASN A 357 -24.88 -4.62 18.39
CA ASN A 357 -26.05 -5.48 18.12
C ASN A 357 -25.62 -6.80 17.44
N VAL A 358 -24.63 -7.47 18.03
CA VAL A 358 -24.09 -8.73 17.52
C VAL A 358 -25.13 -9.82 17.65
N GLY A 359 -25.45 -10.49 16.56
CA GLY A 359 -26.44 -11.58 16.52
C GLY A 359 -25.83 -12.98 16.46
N ALA A 360 -24.51 -13.09 16.25
CA ALA A 360 -23.79 -14.35 16.36
C ALA A 360 -22.31 -14.13 16.64
N VAL A 361 -21.69 -15.03 17.40
CA VAL A 361 -20.24 -15.11 17.60
C VAL A 361 -19.75 -16.41 16.98
N VAL A 362 -18.79 -16.31 16.07
CA VAL A 362 -18.22 -17.46 15.35
C VAL A 362 -16.76 -17.62 15.73
N TRP A 363 -16.41 -18.73 16.32
CA TRP A 363 -15.04 -19.12 16.60
C TRP A 363 -14.56 -20.19 15.65
N TRP A 364 -13.35 -20.04 15.15
CA TRP A 364 -12.67 -21.02 14.32
C TRP A 364 -11.27 -21.33 14.84
N SER A 365 -10.93 -22.63 14.91
CA SER A 365 -9.68 -23.10 15.52
C SER A 365 -8.41 -22.86 14.70
N GLY A 366 -8.50 -22.25 13.52
CA GLY A 366 -7.34 -21.96 12.68
C GLY A 366 -6.72 -20.58 12.92
N GLY A 367 -7.21 -19.84 13.93
CA GLY A 367 -6.59 -18.61 14.40
C GLY A 367 -5.26 -18.84 15.11
N HIS A 368 -4.59 -17.75 15.50
CA HIS A 368 -3.26 -17.78 16.12
C HIS A 368 -3.28 -18.47 17.51
N ASP A 369 -4.23 -18.07 18.36
CA ASP A 369 -4.40 -18.59 19.75
C ASP A 369 -5.82 -19.09 19.95
N PRO A 370 -6.21 -20.20 19.31
CA PRO A 370 -7.61 -20.62 19.28
C PRO A 370 -8.12 -21.10 20.64
N ILE A 371 -7.27 -21.71 21.46
CA ILE A 371 -7.65 -22.26 22.77
C ILE A 371 -7.98 -21.15 23.77
N PRO A 372 -7.10 -20.16 24.03
CA PRO A 372 -7.43 -19.01 24.87
C PRO A 372 -8.68 -18.26 24.41
N ALA A 373 -8.81 -18.01 23.08
CA ALA A 373 -9.98 -17.35 22.52
C ALA A 373 -11.28 -18.13 22.78
N TYR A 374 -11.25 -19.44 22.60
CA TYR A 374 -12.39 -20.28 22.91
C TYR A 374 -12.78 -20.23 24.38
N HIS A 375 -11.80 -20.33 25.29
CA HIS A 375 -12.04 -20.25 26.74
C HIS A 375 -12.66 -18.91 27.14
N TYR A 376 -12.13 -17.82 26.60
CA TYR A 376 -12.69 -16.49 26.85
C TYR A 376 -14.16 -16.40 26.42
N LEU A 377 -14.46 -16.83 25.18
CA LEU A 377 -15.83 -16.83 24.68
C LEU A 377 -16.75 -17.76 25.47
N ALA A 378 -16.27 -18.95 25.85
CA ALA A 378 -17.03 -19.91 26.60
C ALA A 378 -17.31 -19.45 28.06
N LEU A 379 -16.35 -18.78 28.71
CA LEU A 379 -16.52 -18.20 30.02
C LEU A 379 -17.51 -17.03 29.99
N ALA A 380 -17.46 -16.21 28.97
CA ALA A 380 -18.34 -15.05 28.87
C ALA A 380 -19.76 -15.40 28.42
N LEU A 381 -19.93 -16.34 27.47
CA LEU A 381 -21.18 -16.60 26.78
C LEU A 381 -21.80 -17.97 27.13
N GLY A 382 -21.14 -18.75 28.01
CA GLY A 382 -21.53 -20.11 28.29
C GLY A 382 -21.22 -21.10 27.15
N PRO A 383 -21.89 -22.29 27.14
CA PRO A 383 -21.66 -23.27 26.11
C PRO A 383 -22.14 -22.76 24.73
N PRO A 384 -21.42 -23.09 23.63
CA PRO A 384 -21.83 -22.68 22.30
C PRO A 384 -23.16 -23.32 21.90
N SER A 385 -23.97 -22.57 21.14
CA SER A 385 -25.25 -23.07 20.59
C SER A 385 -25.02 -24.14 19.52
N PHE A 386 -23.86 -24.10 18.85
CA PHE A 386 -23.42 -25.10 17.87
C PHE A 386 -21.92 -25.34 18.02
N ARG A 387 -21.50 -26.61 17.98
CA ARG A 387 -20.09 -27.00 18.00
C ARG A 387 -19.85 -28.16 17.03
N ALA A 388 -18.91 -27.99 16.14
CA ALA A 388 -18.46 -29.04 15.23
C ALA A 388 -16.94 -28.91 15.04
N HIS A 389 -16.21 -29.97 15.27
CA HIS A 389 -14.76 -30.17 15.07
C HIS A 389 -13.88 -28.94 15.31
N ARG A 390 -13.87 -27.97 14.40
CA ARG A 390 -13.00 -26.76 14.40
C ARG A 390 -13.79 -25.45 14.50
N VAL A 391 -15.10 -25.52 14.72
CA VAL A 391 -16.02 -24.39 14.69
C VAL A 391 -16.88 -24.41 15.93
N ALA A 392 -17.08 -23.27 16.55
CA ALA A 392 -18.08 -23.05 17.57
C ALA A 392 -18.85 -21.76 17.28
N ILE A 393 -20.17 -21.80 17.49
CA ILE A 393 -21.05 -20.65 17.25
C ILE A 393 -21.92 -20.43 18.47
N TRP A 394 -21.96 -19.20 18.94
CA TRP A 394 -22.87 -18.75 19.99
C TRP A 394 -23.94 -17.88 19.36
N LEU A 395 -25.16 -18.09 19.77
CA LEU A 395 -26.33 -17.28 19.40
C LEU A 395 -26.99 -16.76 20.67
N PRO A 396 -27.55 -15.54 20.64
CA PRO A 396 -28.34 -15.05 21.78
C PRO A 396 -29.58 -15.90 21.98
N VAL A 397 -29.96 -16.13 23.23
CA VAL A 397 -31.17 -16.86 23.58
C VAL A 397 -32.26 -15.83 23.89
N ASN A 398 -33.39 -15.89 23.19
CA ASN A 398 -34.48 -14.91 23.29
C ASN A 398 -34.03 -13.45 23.11
N GLY A 399 -33.02 -13.24 22.24
CA GLY A 399 -32.44 -11.91 21.97
C GLY A 399 -31.43 -11.41 23.00
N HIS A 400 -31.12 -12.20 24.01
CA HIS A 400 -30.18 -11.85 25.08
C HIS A 400 -28.97 -12.79 25.09
N TRP A 401 -27.79 -12.24 25.28
CA TRP A 401 -26.58 -13.02 25.51
C TRP A 401 -26.62 -13.58 26.95
N ARG A 402 -26.26 -14.86 27.09
CA ARG A 402 -26.16 -15.47 28.45
C ARG A 402 -25.11 -14.74 29.26
N SER A 403 -25.41 -14.40 30.47
CA SER A 403 -24.45 -13.88 31.43
C SER A 403 -23.73 -15.03 32.15
N PRO A 404 -22.46 -14.87 32.58
CA PRO A 404 -21.79 -15.86 33.44
C PRO A 404 -22.52 -16.15 34.74
N HIS A 405 -23.45 -15.27 35.14
CA HIS A 405 -24.28 -15.39 36.35
C HIS A 405 -25.65 -16.01 36.10
N ASP A 406 -26.01 -16.29 34.83
CA ASP A 406 -27.24 -17.00 34.51
C ASP A 406 -26.95 -18.51 34.69
N GLU A 407 -27.12 -19.01 35.91
CA GLU A 407 -27.16 -20.47 36.16
C GLU A 407 -28.34 -21.10 35.43
N PRO A 408 -28.19 -22.36 34.94
CA PRO A 408 -29.24 -23.05 34.17
C PRO A 408 -30.51 -23.30 34.94
#